data_5c9903e733fd031967a2efb4a3764e00
#
_entry.id   5c9903e733fd031967a2efb4a3764e00
#
_cell.length_a   1.000
_cell.length_b   1.000
_cell.length_c   1.000
_cell.angle_alpha   90.00
_cell.angle_beta   90.00
_cell.angle_gamma   90.00
#
_symmetry.space_group_name_H-M   'P 1'
#
loop_
_entity.id
_entity.type
_entity.pdbx_description
1 polymer ?
#
loop_
_entity_poly.entity_id
_entity_poly.type
_entity_poly.pdbx_seq_one_letter_code
_entity_poly.pdbx_strand_id
1 'polypeptide(L)'
;MGRVLDVINDKRLGRLKIQVEKFASTIMNDYLNSCRSTCKNKALSYKHTKSFYDSVWGTIEINEGEILILNSPLLQRLRHIKQLGLADLLYSSANHSRFSHTLGVLQTADAMTVQIEKELRKQQVSVKQDTKQLIRLAAIFHDCGHMFASHASEQFFQRNREYPFHGMIRDVRRCFRLNLGIKEPALSEIISILVVNSPAVRDLLGCLEKGLDSFDFSIVNRDIII
;
A
#
# COMPACT_ATOMS: atom_id res chain seq x y z
N MET A 1 -0.41 -8.38 -18.36
CA MET A 1 -0.71 -6.95 -18.13
C MET A 1 -2.21 -6.67 -17.97
N GLY A 2 -3.12 -7.23 -18.76
CA GLY A 2 -4.59 -7.04 -18.61
C GLY A 2 -5.19 -7.57 -17.30
N ARG A 3 -4.62 -8.63 -16.75
CA ARG A 3 -5.27 -9.45 -15.71
C ARG A 3 -5.64 -8.73 -14.40
N VAL A 4 -4.82 -7.79 -13.89
CA VAL A 4 -5.15 -7.06 -12.63
C VAL A 4 -6.25 -6.04 -12.88
N LEU A 5 -6.18 -5.28 -13.98
CA LEU A 5 -7.23 -4.34 -14.37
C LEU A 5 -8.55 -5.06 -14.67
N ASP A 6 -8.49 -6.25 -15.27
CA ASP A 6 -9.67 -7.07 -15.53
C ASP A 6 -10.33 -7.50 -14.21
N VAL A 7 -9.52 -7.87 -13.20
CA VAL A 7 -10.02 -8.20 -11.87
C VAL A 7 -10.65 -6.99 -11.19
N ILE A 8 -9.98 -5.83 -11.20
CA ILE A 8 -10.46 -4.59 -10.55
C ILE A 8 -11.77 -4.08 -11.19
N ASN A 9 -11.97 -4.35 -12.47
CA ASN A 9 -13.17 -3.95 -13.21
C ASN A 9 -14.26 -5.03 -13.24
N ASP A 10 -14.05 -6.18 -12.58
CA ASP A 10 -15.05 -7.23 -12.49
C ASP A 10 -16.30 -6.74 -11.74
N LYS A 11 -17.47 -6.99 -12.33
CA LYS A 11 -18.78 -6.56 -11.76
C LYS A 11 -19.01 -7.09 -10.34
N ARG A 12 -18.41 -8.23 -9.98
CA ARG A 12 -18.49 -8.83 -8.65
C ARG A 12 -17.81 -8.00 -7.57
N LEU A 13 -16.78 -7.24 -7.94
CA LEU A 13 -16.09 -6.28 -7.09
C LEU A 13 -16.82 -4.94 -6.94
N GLY A 14 -17.81 -4.67 -7.78
CA GLY A 14 -18.39 -3.34 -7.92
C GLY A 14 -18.84 -2.70 -6.62
N ARG A 15 -19.55 -3.46 -5.75
CA ARG A 15 -20.01 -2.92 -4.45
C ARG A 15 -18.84 -2.63 -3.49
N LEU A 16 -17.88 -3.56 -3.37
CA LEU A 16 -16.71 -3.38 -2.53
C LEU A 16 -15.85 -2.21 -3.03
N LYS A 17 -15.63 -2.16 -4.32
CA LYS A 17 -14.90 -1.07 -4.98
C LYS A 17 -15.51 0.30 -4.65
N ILE A 18 -16.82 0.46 -4.83
CA ILE A 18 -17.53 1.72 -4.51
C ILE A 18 -17.34 2.10 -3.03
N GLN A 19 -17.44 1.15 -2.10
CA GLN A 19 -17.26 1.44 -0.68
C GLN A 19 -15.81 1.83 -0.35
N VAL A 20 -14.84 1.15 -0.94
CA VAL A 20 -13.42 1.46 -0.76
C VAL A 20 -13.06 2.82 -1.36
N GLU A 21 -13.55 3.12 -2.56
CA GLU A 21 -13.35 4.41 -3.22
C GLU A 21 -13.98 5.57 -2.41
N LYS A 22 -15.20 5.36 -1.92
CA LYS A 22 -15.87 6.34 -1.04
C LYS A 22 -15.08 6.56 0.24
N PHE A 23 -14.62 5.50 0.90
CA PHE A 23 -13.78 5.60 2.10
C PHE A 23 -12.50 6.37 1.81
N ALA A 24 -11.75 5.97 0.78
CA ALA A 24 -10.48 6.62 0.41
C ALA A 24 -10.69 8.10 0.08
N SER A 25 -11.71 8.44 -0.70
CA SER A 25 -12.02 9.82 -1.05
C SER A 25 -12.40 10.65 0.18
N THR A 26 -13.22 10.09 1.08
CA THR A 26 -13.65 10.81 2.29
C THR A 26 -12.46 11.18 3.19
N ILE A 27 -11.53 10.27 3.44
CA ILE A 27 -10.40 10.54 4.35
C ILE A 27 -9.27 11.32 3.68
N MET A 28 -9.18 11.32 2.35
CA MET A 28 -8.07 11.91 1.60
C MET A 28 -8.36 13.32 1.04
N ASN A 29 -9.62 13.75 1.00
CA ASN A 29 -10.01 14.95 0.26
C ASN A 29 -9.25 16.21 0.70
N ASP A 30 -9.23 16.52 1.98
CA ASP A 30 -8.56 17.73 2.50
C ASP A 30 -7.03 17.61 2.35
N TYR A 31 -6.50 16.42 2.54
CA TYR A 31 -5.09 16.13 2.36
C TYR A 31 -4.65 16.34 0.90
N LEU A 32 -5.43 15.88 -0.06
CA LEU A 32 -5.15 16.06 -1.49
C LEU A 32 -5.11 17.54 -1.90
N ASN A 33 -6.00 18.35 -1.34
CA ASN A 33 -5.99 19.80 -1.59
C ASN A 33 -4.69 20.44 -1.08
N SER A 34 -4.21 20.04 0.09
CA SER A 34 -2.91 20.47 0.63
C SER A 34 -1.73 19.98 -0.22
N CYS A 35 -1.73 18.70 -0.63
CA CYS A 35 -0.69 18.14 -1.48
C CYS A 35 -0.59 18.83 -2.84
N ARG A 36 -1.73 19.12 -3.48
CA ARG A 36 -1.75 19.85 -4.76
C ARG A 36 -1.11 21.22 -4.64
N SER A 37 -1.32 21.92 -3.53
CA SER A 37 -0.66 23.21 -3.26
C SER A 37 0.86 23.04 -3.08
N THR A 38 1.29 22.06 -2.31
CA THR A 38 2.70 21.78 -2.05
C THR A 38 3.43 21.40 -3.34
N CYS A 39 2.91 20.47 -4.13
CA CYS A 39 3.53 19.99 -5.37
C CYS A 39 3.57 21.03 -6.49
N LYS A 40 2.65 22.02 -6.48
CA LYS A 40 2.70 23.14 -7.43
C LYS A 40 3.86 24.10 -7.16
N ASN A 41 4.26 24.24 -5.91
CA ASN A 41 5.17 25.27 -5.45
C ASN A 41 6.59 24.77 -5.21
N LYS A 42 6.83 23.47 -5.24
CA LYS A 42 8.12 22.85 -4.92
C LYS A 42 8.37 21.61 -5.76
N ALA A 43 9.52 21.56 -6.43
CA ALA A 43 10.05 20.32 -6.99
C ALA A 43 10.43 19.37 -5.85
N LEU A 44 9.93 18.12 -5.92
CA LEU A 44 10.23 17.08 -4.94
C LEU A 44 11.56 16.41 -5.27
N SER A 45 12.25 15.92 -4.27
CA SER A 45 13.54 15.24 -4.42
C SER A 45 13.44 13.76 -4.14
N TYR A 46 14.09 12.93 -4.95
CA TYR A 46 14.34 11.51 -4.66
C TYR A 46 15.41 11.30 -3.59
N LYS A 47 16.19 12.32 -3.24
CA LYS A 47 17.17 12.21 -2.18
C LYS A 47 16.44 11.99 -0.86
N HIS A 48 17.01 11.14 -0.02
CA HIS A 48 16.51 10.93 1.33
C HIS A 48 16.64 12.25 2.11
N THR A 49 15.52 12.77 2.56
CA THR A 49 15.44 14.08 3.23
C THR A 49 14.92 14.00 4.64
N LYS A 50 14.33 12.87 5.00
CA LYS A 50 13.79 12.62 6.33
C LYS A 50 14.10 11.20 6.76
N SER A 51 14.27 11.02 8.07
CA SER A 51 14.51 9.70 8.66
C SER A 51 13.45 9.41 9.72
N PHE A 52 13.00 8.16 9.75
CA PHE A 52 12.29 7.60 10.90
C PHE A 52 13.28 6.79 11.72
N TYR A 53 13.19 6.89 13.04
CA TYR A 53 13.97 6.06 13.93
C TYR A 53 13.14 4.90 14.43
N ASP A 54 13.62 3.69 14.20
CA ASP A 54 12.98 2.45 14.64
C ASP A 54 13.92 1.69 15.57
N SER A 55 13.37 1.09 16.64
CA SER A 55 14.16 0.38 17.65
C SER A 55 14.81 -0.91 17.13
N VAL A 56 14.29 -1.50 16.06
CA VAL A 56 14.80 -2.74 15.46
C VAL A 56 15.71 -2.42 14.28
N TRP A 57 15.27 -1.50 13.41
CA TRP A 57 15.92 -1.21 12.13
C TRP A 57 16.87 0.00 12.18
N GLY A 58 16.88 0.75 13.27
CA GLY A 58 17.64 2.00 13.38
C GLY A 58 17.05 3.11 12.53
N THR A 59 17.86 3.76 11.72
CA THR A 59 17.44 4.88 10.88
C THR A 59 16.92 4.38 9.54
N ILE A 60 15.65 4.68 9.25
CA ILE A 60 14.98 4.37 7.98
C ILE A 60 14.89 5.66 7.17
N GLU A 61 15.58 5.71 6.05
CA GLU A 61 15.65 6.89 5.18
C GLU A 61 14.49 6.93 4.18
N ILE A 62 13.89 8.11 4.02
CA ILE A 62 12.67 8.34 3.25
C ILE A 62 12.83 9.57 2.37
N ASN A 63 12.39 9.49 1.13
CA ASN A 63 12.38 10.62 0.20
C ASN A 63 11.13 11.51 0.37
N GLU A 64 11.15 12.70 -0.27
CA GLU A 64 10.06 13.67 -0.13
C GLU A 64 8.71 13.16 -0.63
N GLY A 65 8.69 12.40 -1.72
CA GLY A 65 7.45 11.79 -2.25
C GLY A 65 6.87 10.76 -1.29
N GLU A 66 7.71 9.90 -0.73
CA GLU A 66 7.30 8.89 0.26
C GLU A 66 6.81 9.53 1.56
N ILE A 67 7.42 10.66 1.99
CA ILE A 67 6.94 11.44 3.14
C ILE A 67 5.49 11.89 2.92
N LEU A 68 5.16 12.40 1.74
CA LEU A 68 3.81 12.81 1.42
C LEU A 68 2.84 11.62 1.44
N ILE A 69 3.23 10.45 0.92
CA ILE A 69 2.40 9.25 0.99
C ILE A 69 2.21 8.81 2.44
N LEU A 70 3.29 8.66 3.21
CA LEU A 70 3.27 8.19 4.59
C LEU A 70 2.49 9.15 5.52
N ASN A 71 2.51 10.46 5.26
CA ASN A 71 1.74 11.45 6.02
C ASN A 71 0.26 11.50 5.62
N SER A 72 -0.15 10.80 4.58
CA SER A 72 -1.57 10.76 4.20
C SER A 72 -2.42 10.13 5.31
N PRO A 73 -3.67 10.58 5.51
CA PRO A 73 -4.59 9.97 6.48
C PRO A 73 -4.76 8.48 6.26
N LEU A 74 -4.66 8.02 5.01
CA LEU A 74 -4.72 6.61 4.63
C LEU A 74 -3.63 5.77 5.30
N LEU A 75 -2.39 6.25 5.34
CA LEU A 75 -1.27 5.54 5.96
C LEU A 75 -1.18 5.87 7.47
N GLN A 76 -1.48 7.10 7.87
CA GLN A 76 -1.43 7.50 9.28
C GLN A 76 -2.42 6.72 10.16
N ARG A 77 -3.58 6.30 9.63
CA ARG A 77 -4.52 5.45 10.38
C ARG A 77 -3.89 4.11 10.82
N LEU A 78 -2.87 3.61 10.10
CA LEU A 78 -2.17 2.37 10.44
C LEU A 78 -1.40 2.46 11.77
N ARG A 79 -1.15 3.67 12.29
CA ARG A 79 -0.58 3.88 13.64
C ARG A 79 -1.52 3.38 14.74
N HIS A 80 -2.82 3.35 14.47
CA HIS A 80 -3.86 2.94 15.41
C HIS A 80 -4.31 1.49 15.21
N ILE A 81 -3.71 0.76 14.25
CA ILE A 81 -4.01 -0.64 13.98
C ILE A 81 -2.83 -1.48 14.44
N LYS A 82 -3.06 -2.34 15.42
CA LYS A 82 -2.05 -3.29 15.92
C LYS A 82 -1.76 -4.35 14.86
N GLN A 83 -0.48 -4.66 14.63
CA GLN A 83 -0.06 -5.69 13.67
C GLN A 83 -0.64 -7.06 14.02
N LEU A 84 -0.60 -7.42 15.29
CA LEU A 84 -1.07 -8.71 15.79
C LEU A 84 -2.52 -8.67 16.30
N GLY A 85 -3.29 -7.63 15.93
CA GLY A 85 -4.69 -7.48 16.32
C GLY A 85 -4.86 -7.43 17.83
N LEU A 86 -5.65 -8.34 18.40
CA LEU A 86 -5.97 -8.38 19.84
C LEU A 86 -4.91 -9.13 20.67
N ALA A 87 -3.83 -9.61 20.08
CA ALA A 87 -2.79 -10.35 20.80
C ALA A 87 -2.07 -9.49 21.86
N ASP A 88 -2.08 -8.17 21.71
CA ASP A 88 -1.51 -7.25 22.69
C ASP A 88 -2.22 -7.29 24.06
N LEU A 89 -3.46 -7.77 24.12
CA LEU A 89 -4.18 -8.01 25.37
C LEU A 89 -3.58 -9.15 26.21
N LEU A 90 -2.90 -10.10 25.56
CA LEU A 90 -2.24 -11.24 26.19
C LEU A 90 -0.73 -11.07 26.28
N TYR A 91 -0.13 -10.46 25.26
CA TYR A 91 1.32 -10.29 25.13
C TYR A 91 1.66 -8.80 25.13
N SER A 92 2.12 -8.29 26.24
CA SER A 92 2.43 -6.84 26.42
C SER A 92 3.47 -6.30 25.41
N SER A 93 4.34 -7.14 24.87
CA SER A 93 5.31 -6.78 23.83
C SER A 93 4.73 -6.72 22.41
N ALA A 94 3.50 -7.23 22.19
CA ALA A 94 2.83 -7.26 20.88
C ALA A 94 2.17 -5.91 20.50
N ASN A 95 2.81 -4.81 20.86
CA ASN A 95 2.23 -3.46 20.79
C ASN A 95 2.52 -2.69 19.50
N HIS A 96 3.36 -3.24 18.61
CA HIS A 96 3.74 -2.55 17.38
C HIS A 96 2.55 -2.38 16.43
N SER A 97 2.51 -1.22 15.80
CA SER A 97 1.46 -0.86 14.86
C SER A 97 1.77 -1.36 13.43
N ARG A 98 0.76 -1.42 12.58
CA ARG A 98 0.95 -1.67 11.15
C ARG A 98 1.77 -0.58 10.48
N PHE A 99 1.75 0.64 10.99
CA PHE A 99 2.62 1.71 10.50
C PHE A 99 4.10 1.40 10.75
N SER A 100 4.46 0.95 11.96
CA SER A 100 5.84 0.53 12.26
C SER A 100 6.25 -0.68 11.41
N HIS A 101 5.33 -1.64 11.23
CA HIS A 101 5.56 -2.77 10.34
C HIS A 101 5.82 -2.31 8.90
N THR A 102 5.01 -1.40 8.36
CA THR A 102 5.20 -0.83 7.02
C THR A 102 6.59 -0.21 6.83
N LEU A 103 7.07 0.54 7.82
CA LEU A 103 8.43 1.09 7.80
C LEU A 103 9.49 0.00 7.82
N GLY A 104 9.30 -1.06 8.61
CA GLY A 104 10.20 -2.22 8.64
C GLY A 104 10.22 -2.99 7.32
N VAL A 105 9.07 -3.17 6.67
CA VAL A 105 8.97 -3.78 5.33
C VAL A 105 9.69 -2.93 4.29
N LEU A 106 9.55 -1.60 4.35
CA LEU A 106 10.25 -0.67 3.48
C LEU A 106 11.77 -0.82 3.62
N GLN A 107 12.29 -0.85 4.85
CA GLN A 107 13.72 -1.04 5.12
C GLN A 107 14.22 -2.40 4.65
N THR A 108 13.45 -3.46 4.86
CA THR A 108 13.78 -4.81 4.40
C THR A 108 13.82 -4.88 2.88
N ALA A 109 12.85 -4.28 2.20
CA ALA A 109 12.77 -4.21 0.75
C ALA A 109 13.99 -3.48 0.15
N ASP A 110 14.44 -2.40 0.78
CA ASP A 110 15.66 -1.70 0.41
C ASP A 110 16.90 -2.58 0.54
N ALA A 111 17.08 -3.22 1.70
CA ALA A 111 18.20 -4.09 1.94
C ALA A 111 18.25 -5.25 0.94
N MET A 112 17.10 -5.86 0.64
CA MET A 112 16.98 -6.93 -0.37
C MET A 112 17.31 -6.40 -1.77
N THR A 113 16.82 -5.22 -2.13
CA THR A 113 17.06 -4.60 -3.44
C THR A 113 18.55 -4.33 -3.64
N VAL A 114 19.25 -3.85 -2.61
CA VAL A 114 20.71 -3.63 -2.64
C VAL A 114 21.47 -4.95 -2.87
N GLN A 115 21.08 -6.03 -2.23
CA GLN A 115 21.72 -7.34 -2.41
C GLN A 115 21.45 -7.92 -3.81
N ILE A 116 20.20 -7.86 -4.27
CA ILE A 116 19.84 -8.29 -5.63
C ILE A 116 20.63 -7.48 -6.66
N GLU A 117 20.74 -6.17 -6.49
CA GLU A 117 21.49 -5.32 -7.39
C GLU A 117 22.99 -5.71 -7.44
N LYS A 118 23.61 -6.03 -6.31
CA LYS A 118 24.99 -6.51 -6.27
C LYS A 118 25.18 -7.79 -7.09
N GLU A 119 24.24 -8.73 -6.98
CA GLU A 119 24.31 -9.99 -7.75
C GLU A 119 24.09 -9.75 -9.25
N LEU A 120 23.11 -8.91 -9.62
CA LEU A 120 22.83 -8.57 -11.02
C LEU A 120 23.98 -7.81 -11.68
N ARG A 121 24.69 -6.94 -10.94
CA ARG A 121 25.89 -6.26 -11.45
C ARG A 121 27.01 -7.22 -11.85
N LYS A 122 27.17 -8.37 -11.17
CA LYS A 122 28.11 -9.43 -11.58
C LYS A 122 27.76 -9.99 -12.96
N GLN A 123 26.48 -9.94 -13.33
CA GLN A 123 25.98 -10.37 -14.63
C GLN A 123 25.85 -9.22 -15.64
N GLN A 124 26.43 -8.04 -15.32
CA GLN A 124 26.35 -6.81 -16.12
C GLN A 124 24.91 -6.28 -16.31
N VAL A 125 23.98 -6.61 -15.42
CA VAL A 125 22.61 -6.11 -15.41
C VAL A 125 22.47 -5.03 -14.33
N SER A 126 21.88 -3.88 -14.71
CA SER A 126 21.59 -2.78 -13.77
C SER A 126 20.09 -2.73 -13.45
N VAL A 127 19.75 -2.49 -12.18
CA VAL A 127 18.38 -2.24 -11.77
C VAL A 127 18.05 -0.76 -12.01
N LYS A 128 16.97 -0.49 -12.74
CA LYS A 128 16.51 0.87 -13.00
C LYS A 128 16.04 1.54 -11.71
N GLN A 129 16.22 2.85 -11.60
CA GLN A 129 15.78 3.63 -10.43
C GLN A 129 14.26 3.52 -10.22
N ASP A 130 13.49 3.50 -11.31
CA ASP A 130 12.03 3.34 -11.26
C ASP A 130 11.61 2.01 -10.63
N THR A 131 12.35 0.93 -10.91
CA THR A 131 12.09 -0.39 -10.31
C THR A 131 12.32 -0.35 -8.80
N LYS A 132 13.37 0.32 -8.34
CA LYS A 132 13.64 0.49 -6.90
C LYS A 132 12.52 1.29 -6.23
N GLN A 133 12.11 2.39 -6.86
CA GLN A 133 11.03 3.22 -6.33
C GLN A 133 9.69 2.46 -6.30
N LEU A 134 9.41 1.65 -7.32
CA LEU A 134 8.23 0.79 -7.36
C LEU A 134 8.22 -0.22 -6.20
N ILE A 135 9.35 -0.86 -5.91
CA ILE A 135 9.48 -1.80 -4.78
C ILE A 135 9.21 -1.08 -3.46
N ARG A 136 9.75 0.13 -3.27
CA ARG A 136 9.52 0.94 -2.07
C ARG A 136 8.06 1.34 -1.92
N LEU A 137 7.40 1.75 -3.01
CA LEU A 137 5.97 2.09 -2.99
C LEU A 137 5.10 0.85 -2.71
N ALA A 138 5.43 -0.30 -3.28
CA ALA A 138 4.76 -1.55 -2.95
C ALA A 138 4.87 -1.87 -1.45
N ALA A 139 6.07 -1.72 -0.87
CA ALA A 139 6.30 -1.89 0.56
C ALA A 139 5.48 -0.91 1.42
N ILE A 140 5.29 0.34 0.98
CA ILE A 140 4.50 1.33 1.70
C ILE A 140 3.00 1.01 1.65
N PHE A 141 2.50 0.53 0.52
CA PHE A 141 1.06 0.32 0.32
C PHE A 141 0.55 -1.07 0.65
N HIS A 142 1.43 -2.07 0.86
CA HIS A 142 1.01 -3.48 1.00
C HIS A 142 -0.08 -3.71 2.05
N ASP A 143 -0.03 -3.01 3.18
CA ASP A 143 -0.93 -3.15 4.32
C ASP A 143 -2.01 -2.06 4.42
N CYS A 144 -2.10 -1.16 3.42
CA CYS A 144 -3.01 -0.01 3.49
C CYS A 144 -4.50 -0.39 3.52
N GLY A 145 -4.87 -1.63 3.18
CA GLY A 145 -6.23 -2.14 3.23
C GLY A 145 -6.66 -2.76 4.56
N HIS A 146 -5.77 -2.88 5.54
CA HIS A 146 -6.14 -3.50 6.82
C HIS A 146 -7.18 -2.71 7.61
N MET A 147 -8.11 -3.45 8.23
CA MET A 147 -9.17 -2.95 9.10
C MET A 147 -8.69 -2.86 10.57
N PHE A 148 -9.50 -2.22 11.43
CA PHE A 148 -9.14 -1.84 12.80
C PHE A 148 -8.64 -2.97 13.70
N ALA A 149 -9.24 -4.18 13.59
CA ALA A 149 -8.82 -5.36 14.37
C ALA A 149 -7.96 -6.34 13.53
N SER A 150 -7.34 -5.85 12.45
CA SER A 150 -6.44 -6.65 11.61
C SER A 150 -7.12 -7.94 11.11
N HIS A 151 -6.45 -9.10 11.22
CA HIS A 151 -6.99 -10.39 10.79
C HIS A 151 -8.26 -10.84 11.55
N ALA A 152 -8.48 -10.36 12.78
CA ALA A 152 -9.72 -10.66 13.50
C ALA A 152 -10.95 -10.06 12.81
N SER A 153 -10.82 -8.84 12.24
CA SER A 153 -11.88 -8.26 11.41
C SER A 153 -12.18 -9.10 10.17
N GLU A 154 -11.14 -9.61 9.51
CA GLU A 154 -11.32 -10.48 8.34
C GLU A 154 -12.04 -11.77 8.68
N GLN A 155 -11.65 -12.44 9.77
CA GLN A 155 -12.31 -13.65 10.23
C GLN A 155 -13.77 -13.41 10.59
N PHE A 156 -14.07 -12.27 11.22
CA PHE A 156 -15.45 -11.89 11.52
C PHE A 156 -16.29 -11.80 10.25
N PHE A 157 -15.85 -11.07 9.25
CA PHE A 157 -16.57 -10.92 7.98
C PHE A 157 -16.66 -12.23 7.18
N GLN A 158 -15.68 -13.11 7.30
CA GLN A 158 -15.69 -14.42 6.63
C GLN A 158 -16.64 -15.43 7.27
N ARG A 159 -16.77 -15.41 8.59
CA ARG A 159 -17.58 -16.39 9.35
C ARG A 159 -19.03 -15.97 9.47
N ASN A 160 -19.31 -14.70 9.47
CA ASN A 160 -20.67 -14.19 9.67
C ASN A 160 -21.46 -14.19 8.35
N ARG A 161 -22.27 -15.23 8.16
CA ARG A 161 -23.09 -15.42 6.94
C ARG A 161 -24.22 -14.40 6.79
N GLU A 162 -24.64 -13.76 7.87
CA GLU A 162 -25.69 -12.72 7.87
C GLU A 162 -25.19 -11.41 7.26
N TYR A 163 -23.87 -11.21 7.24
CA TYR A 163 -23.29 -10.01 6.60
C TYR A 163 -23.37 -10.12 5.08
N PRO A 164 -23.85 -9.06 4.40
CA PRO A 164 -24.00 -9.05 2.93
C PRO A 164 -22.68 -9.22 2.19
N PHE A 165 -21.54 -9.12 2.88
CA PHE A 165 -20.20 -9.25 2.31
C PHE A 165 -19.71 -10.71 2.18
N HIS A 166 -20.32 -11.68 2.88
CA HIS A 166 -19.82 -13.07 2.87
C HIS A 166 -19.76 -13.68 1.46
N GLY A 167 -20.86 -13.59 0.71
CA GLY A 167 -20.91 -14.08 -0.67
C GLY A 167 -19.96 -13.30 -1.59
N MET A 168 -19.90 -11.99 -1.42
CA MET A 168 -19.03 -11.11 -2.19
C MET A 168 -17.55 -11.43 -1.99
N ILE A 169 -17.09 -11.65 -0.74
CA ILE A 169 -15.69 -12.02 -0.45
C ILE A 169 -15.32 -13.32 -1.16
N ARG A 170 -16.18 -14.33 -1.13
CA ARG A 170 -15.97 -15.59 -1.83
C ARG A 170 -15.84 -15.39 -3.35
N ASP A 171 -16.72 -14.59 -3.94
CA ASP A 171 -16.74 -14.36 -5.37
C ASP A 171 -15.51 -13.53 -5.81
N VAL A 172 -15.11 -12.55 -5.01
CA VAL A 172 -13.89 -11.76 -5.21
C VAL A 172 -12.66 -12.67 -5.16
N ARG A 173 -12.52 -13.50 -4.13
CA ARG A 173 -11.40 -14.45 -4.03
C ARG A 173 -11.34 -15.41 -5.22
N ARG A 174 -12.50 -15.88 -5.67
CA ARG A 174 -12.59 -16.71 -6.88
C ARG A 174 -12.08 -15.97 -8.10
N CYS A 175 -12.40 -14.67 -8.25
CA CYS A 175 -11.94 -13.84 -9.33
C CYS A 175 -10.40 -13.69 -9.32
N PHE A 176 -9.81 -13.40 -8.17
CA PHE A 176 -8.36 -13.29 -8.01
C PHE A 176 -7.65 -14.62 -8.33
N ARG A 177 -8.19 -15.74 -7.86
CA ARG A 177 -7.64 -17.07 -8.13
C ARG A 177 -7.65 -17.40 -9.62
N LEU A 178 -8.76 -17.14 -10.32
CA LEU A 178 -8.91 -17.47 -11.73
C LEU A 178 -8.03 -16.59 -12.65
N ASN A 179 -7.90 -15.33 -12.32
CA ASN A 179 -7.22 -14.37 -13.19
C ASN A 179 -5.73 -14.16 -12.85
N LEU A 180 -5.35 -14.29 -11.58
CA LEU A 180 -3.98 -14.00 -11.11
C LEU A 180 -3.25 -15.25 -10.59
N GLY A 181 -3.94 -16.39 -10.44
CA GLY A 181 -3.35 -17.60 -9.88
C GLY A 181 -3.13 -17.52 -8.35
N ILE A 182 -3.57 -16.47 -7.69
CA ILE A 182 -3.47 -16.29 -6.24
C ILE A 182 -4.50 -17.18 -5.57
N LYS A 183 -4.06 -18.18 -4.78
CA LYS A 183 -4.96 -19.22 -4.28
C LYS A 183 -6.04 -18.68 -3.35
N GLU A 184 -5.69 -17.87 -2.37
CA GLU A 184 -6.64 -17.30 -1.40
C GLU A 184 -6.12 -15.94 -0.89
N PRO A 185 -6.34 -14.83 -1.63
CA PRO A 185 -5.92 -13.53 -1.16
C PRO A 185 -6.67 -13.17 0.13
N ALA A 186 -5.98 -12.58 1.08
CA ALA A 186 -6.58 -12.02 2.27
C ALA A 186 -7.53 -10.86 1.89
N LEU A 187 -8.55 -10.61 2.70
CA LEU A 187 -9.47 -9.50 2.41
C LEU A 187 -8.74 -8.15 2.46
N SER A 188 -7.80 -7.99 3.37
CA SER A 188 -6.94 -6.81 3.45
C SER A 188 -6.10 -6.58 2.21
N GLU A 189 -5.55 -7.63 1.60
CA GLU A 189 -4.80 -7.55 0.35
C GLU A 189 -5.70 -7.07 -0.80
N ILE A 190 -6.91 -7.63 -0.90
CA ILE A 190 -7.90 -7.20 -1.88
C ILE A 190 -8.24 -5.72 -1.69
N ILE A 191 -8.48 -5.30 -0.44
CA ILE A 191 -8.78 -3.90 -0.12
C ILE A 191 -7.57 -3.01 -0.42
N SER A 192 -6.33 -3.44 -0.11
CA SER A 192 -5.11 -2.70 -0.45
C SER A 192 -5.03 -2.43 -1.95
N ILE A 193 -5.26 -3.44 -2.79
CA ILE A 193 -5.27 -3.30 -4.25
C ILE A 193 -6.35 -2.30 -4.70
N LEU A 194 -7.55 -2.38 -4.14
CA LEU A 194 -8.64 -1.45 -4.47
C LEU A 194 -8.34 -0.02 -4.01
N VAL A 195 -7.73 0.14 -2.84
CA VAL A 195 -7.31 1.44 -2.29
C VAL A 195 -6.26 2.08 -3.18
N VAL A 196 -5.20 1.35 -3.54
CA VAL A 196 -4.13 1.85 -4.42
C VAL A 196 -4.68 2.27 -5.78
N ASN A 197 -5.68 1.55 -6.29
CA ASN A 197 -6.33 1.86 -7.55
C ASN A 197 -7.49 2.87 -7.44
N SER A 198 -7.79 3.38 -6.24
CA SER A 198 -8.84 4.38 -6.04
C SER A 198 -8.47 5.73 -6.66
N PRO A 199 -9.47 6.54 -7.10
CA PRO A 199 -9.21 7.88 -7.60
C PRO A 199 -8.38 8.74 -6.64
N ALA A 200 -8.64 8.66 -5.33
CA ALA A 200 -7.93 9.44 -4.33
C ALA A 200 -6.43 9.14 -4.28
N VAL A 201 -6.03 7.87 -4.36
CA VAL A 201 -4.60 7.50 -4.38
C VAL A 201 -3.97 7.84 -5.72
N ARG A 202 -4.68 7.65 -6.83
CA ARG A 202 -4.20 8.09 -8.15
C ARG A 202 -3.95 9.59 -8.19
N ASP A 203 -4.84 10.39 -7.63
CA ASP A 203 -4.66 11.84 -7.53
C ASP A 203 -3.44 12.21 -6.69
N LEU A 204 -3.20 11.51 -5.57
CA LEU A 204 -2.00 11.68 -4.77
C LEU A 204 -0.73 11.38 -5.59
N LEU A 205 -0.69 10.23 -6.24
CA LEU A 205 0.44 9.81 -7.08
C LEU A 205 0.64 10.77 -8.26
N GLY A 206 -0.43 11.24 -8.91
CA GLY A 206 -0.35 12.23 -9.98
C GLY A 206 0.13 13.62 -9.51
N CYS A 207 -0.10 13.99 -8.24
CA CYS A 207 0.52 15.17 -7.65
C CYS A 207 2.04 14.99 -7.50
N LEU A 208 2.48 13.81 -7.08
CA LEU A 208 3.90 13.48 -6.92
C LEU A 208 4.65 13.45 -8.25
N GLU A 209 4.02 12.89 -9.30
CA GLU A 209 4.58 12.84 -10.65
C GLU A 209 4.92 14.24 -11.20
N LYS A 210 4.05 15.21 -10.96
CA LYS A 210 4.29 16.60 -11.36
C LYS A 210 5.42 17.26 -10.58
N GLY A 211 5.73 16.79 -9.38
CA GLY A 211 6.78 17.30 -8.52
C GLY A 211 8.12 16.59 -8.67
N LEU A 212 8.14 15.38 -9.21
CA LEU A 212 9.32 14.52 -9.35
C LEU A 212 9.68 14.38 -10.82
N ASP A 213 10.73 15.05 -11.25
CA ASP A 213 11.19 15.18 -12.65
C ASP A 213 11.63 13.87 -13.32
N SER A 214 11.08 12.70 -13.07
CA SER A 214 11.46 11.49 -13.83
C SER A 214 10.74 10.19 -13.49
N PHE A 215 9.75 10.15 -12.59
CA PHE A 215 9.08 8.90 -12.25
C PHE A 215 7.68 8.82 -12.87
N ASP A 216 7.45 7.81 -13.68
CA ASP A 216 6.14 7.50 -14.25
C ASP A 216 5.28 6.71 -13.24
N PHE A 217 4.47 7.42 -12.46
CA PHE A 217 3.53 6.80 -11.52
C PHE A 217 2.41 5.99 -12.18
N SER A 218 2.25 6.05 -13.51
CA SER A 218 1.31 5.18 -14.22
C SER A 218 1.70 3.70 -14.09
N ILE A 219 2.98 3.43 -13.84
CA ILE A 219 3.53 2.11 -13.58
C ILE A 219 2.96 1.53 -12.27
N VAL A 220 2.75 2.37 -11.24
CA VAL A 220 2.22 1.95 -9.94
C VAL A 220 0.85 1.28 -10.09
N ASN A 221 -0.03 1.87 -10.90
CA ASN A 221 -1.36 1.30 -11.15
C ASN A 221 -1.34 0.04 -12.01
N ARG A 222 -0.24 -0.20 -12.73
CA ARG A 222 -0.10 -1.26 -13.70
C ARG A 222 0.62 -2.48 -13.14
N ASP A 223 1.64 -2.26 -12.34
CA ASP A 223 2.65 -3.26 -11.98
C ASP A 223 2.74 -3.52 -10.46
N ILE A 224 2.12 -2.70 -9.60
CA ILE A 224 1.99 -3.04 -8.17
C ILE A 224 0.89 -4.10 -8.04
N ILE A 225 1.33 -5.34 -7.98
CA ILE A 225 0.58 -6.46 -7.42
C ILE A 225 1.07 -6.56 -5.97
N ILE A 226 0.23 -6.12 -5.06
CA ILE A 226 0.50 -6.22 -3.62
C ILE A 226 0.28 -7.65 -3.17
#